data_a3e8bda1ada039ca3ca22cb651d36c86
#
_entry.id   a3e8bda1ada039ca3ca22cb651d36c86
#
_cell.length_a   1.000
_cell.length_b   1.000
_cell.length_c   1.000
_cell.angle_alpha   90.00
_cell.angle_beta   90.00
_cell.angle_gamma   90.00
#
_symmetry.space_group_name_H-M   'P 1'
#
loop_
_entity.id
_entity.type
_entity.pdbx_description
1 polymer ?
#
loop_
_entity_poly.entity_id
_entity_poly.type
_entity_poly.pdbx_seq_one_letter_code
_entity_poly.pdbx_strand_id
1 'polypeptide(L)'
;MPSCSATEEDWDTEYNALIISIAVVESLDAAIDFIDLHSSRHTDAIITRSLDSADRFLREVDSSSVMVNASTRFADGFEYGLGAEIGISTDRLHARGPVGLEGLTSLKYIVLGHGEGRS
;
A
#
# COMPACT_ATOMS: atom_id res chain seq x y z
N MET A 1 16.30 -13.31 21.17
CA MET A 1 15.02 -12.64 21.49
C MET A 1 14.10 -13.69 22.07
N PRO A 2 13.28 -13.37 23.07
CA PRO A 2 12.25 -14.29 23.51
C PRO A 2 11.24 -14.50 22.37
N SER A 3 10.84 -15.74 22.15
CA SER A 3 9.83 -16.09 21.14
C SER A 3 8.72 -16.87 21.82
N CYS A 4 7.50 -16.68 21.37
CA CYS A 4 6.32 -17.44 21.74
C CYS A 4 5.54 -17.84 20.49
N SER A 5 4.63 -18.77 20.62
CA SER A 5 3.74 -19.12 19.52
C SER A 5 2.78 -17.97 19.24
N ALA A 6 2.61 -17.64 17.95
CA ALA A 6 1.61 -16.70 17.51
C ALA A 6 0.20 -17.34 17.59
N THR A 7 -0.79 -16.50 17.77
CA THR A 7 -2.23 -16.82 17.75
C THR A 7 -2.88 -16.18 16.52
N GLU A 8 -4.11 -16.49 16.22
CA GLU A 8 -4.85 -15.87 15.10
C GLU A 8 -4.97 -14.35 15.25
N GLU A 9 -5.08 -13.83 16.46
CA GLU A 9 -5.18 -12.40 16.74
C GLU A 9 -3.88 -11.65 16.40
N ASP A 10 -2.73 -12.34 16.43
CA ASP A 10 -1.43 -11.73 16.14
C ASP A 10 -1.29 -11.30 14.66
N TRP A 11 -2.03 -11.94 13.75
CA TRP A 11 -1.96 -11.62 12.31
C TRP A 11 -2.60 -10.28 11.94
N ASP A 12 -3.56 -9.84 12.75
CA ASP A 12 -4.30 -8.58 12.55
C ASP A 12 -3.86 -7.48 13.55
N THR A 13 -2.81 -7.76 14.36
CA THR A 13 -2.37 -6.86 15.43
C THR A 13 -1.24 -5.94 14.98
N GLU A 14 -1.43 -4.64 15.13
CA GLU A 14 -0.36 -3.64 15.08
C GLU A 14 0.21 -3.43 16.48
N TYR A 15 1.40 -3.99 16.76
CA TYR A 15 1.96 -4.01 18.11
C TYR A 15 2.46 -2.65 18.61
N ASN A 16 2.83 -1.72 17.73
CA ASN A 16 3.49 -0.45 18.10
C ASN A 16 4.71 -0.66 19.03
N ALA A 17 5.43 -1.76 18.85
CA ALA A 17 6.55 -2.21 19.65
C ALA A 17 7.53 -3.00 18.77
N LEU A 18 8.72 -3.32 19.34
CA LEU A 18 9.73 -4.14 18.65
C LEU A 18 9.33 -5.64 18.69
N ILE A 19 8.17 -5.93 18.13
CA ILE A 19 7.57 -7.27 18.01
C ILE A 19 7.29 -7.53 16.53
N ILE A 20 7.48 -8.76 16.09
CA ILE A 20 7.15 -9.22 14.74
C ILE A 20 6.50 -10.59 14.80
N SER A 21 5.39 -10.77 14.10
CA SER A 21 4.77 -12.07 13.85
C SER A 21 5.38 -12.69 12.59
N ILE A 22 5.66 -13.98 12.63
CA ILE A 22 6.27 -14.74 11.53
C ILE A 22 5.44 -15.98 11.28
N ALA A 23 4.95 -16.13 10.06
CA ALA A 23 4.36 -17.34 9.54
C ALA A 23 5.26 -17.97 8.45
N VAL A 24 5.28 -19.28 8.37
CA VAL A 24 5.92 -20.03 7.29
C VAL A 24 4.82 -20.66 6.46
N VAL A 25 4.80 -20.35 5.16
CA VAL A 25 3.82 -20.84 4.21
C VAL A 25 4.49 -21.69 3.12
N GLU A 26 3.73 -22.57 2.46
CA GLU A 26 4.28 -23.57 1.53
C GLU A 26 4.59 -23.04 0.14
N SER A 27 3.99 -21.92 -0.26
CA SER A 27 4.09 -21.40 -1.62
C SER A 27 3.87 -19.89 -1.68
N LEU A 28 4.15 -19.29 -2.86
CA LEU A 28 3.80 -17.91 -3.16
C LEU A 28 2.28 -17.71 -3.17
N ASP A 29 1.50 -18.69 -3.64
CA ASP A 29 0.04 -18.63 -3.60
C ASP A 29 -0.46 -18.51 -2.16
N ALA A 30 0.00 -19.39 -1.29
CA ALA A 30 -0.37 -19.34 0.13
C ALA A 30 0.08 -18.03 0.81
N ALA A 31 1.21 -17.44 0.39
CA ALA A 31 1.65 -16.14 0.89
C ALA A 31 0.74 -15.01 0.43
N ILE A 32 0.32 -15.00 -0.83
CA ILE A 32 -0.59 -13.99 -1.39
C ILE A 32 -1.97 -14.10 -0.73
N ASP A 33 -2.50 -15.31 -0.59
CA ASP A 33 -3.77 -15.55 0.09
C ASP A 33 -3.73 -15.06 1.56
N PHE A 34 -2.62 -15.32 2.26
CA PHE A 34 -2.41 -14.86 3.63
C PHE A 34 -2.36 -13.33 3.71
N ILE A 35 -1.66 -12.69 2.78
CA ILE A 35 -1.61 -11.21 2.69
C ILE A 35 -3.01 -10.65 2.40
N ASP A 36 -3.77 -11.23 1.47
CA ASP A 36 -5.11 -10.73 1.15
C ASP A 36 -6.07 -10.82 2.34
N LEU A 37 -5.87 -11.82 3.20
CA LEU A 37 -6.68 -12.01 4.40
C LEU A 37 -6.31 -11.03 5.53
N HIS A 38 -5.01 -10.81 5.79
CA HIS A 38 -4.51 -10.16 7.02
C HIS A 38 -3.85 -8.80 6.80
N SER A 39 -3.49 -8.43 5.56
CA SER A 39 -2.85 -7.14 5.31
C SER A 39 -3.79 -5.96 5.56
N SER A 40 -3.25 -4.90 6.14
CA SER A 40 -3.93 -3.59 6.21
C SER A 40 -4.16 -2.96 4.83
N ARG A 41 -3.60 -3.55 3.76
CA ARG A 41 -3.59 -3.04 2.39
C ARG A 41 -2.89 -1.70 2.24
N HIS A 42 -2.02 -1.38 3.18
CA HIS A 42 -1.19 -0.19 3.12
C HIS A 42 0.08 -0.46 2.31
N THR A 43 0.95 -1.34 2.77
CA THR A 43 2.25 -1.60 2.14
C THR A 43 2.67 -3.05 2.33
N ASP A 44 2.90 -3.75 1.23
CA ASP A 44 3.41 -5.11 1.22
C ASP A 44 4.65 -5.22 0.32
N ALA A 45 5.58 -6.10 0.68
CA ALA A 45 6.83 -6.28 -0.04
C ALA A 45 7.23 -7.74 -0.15
N ILE A 46 7.86 -8.08 -1.27
CA ILE A 46 8.50 -9.37 -1.49
C ILE A 46 10.02 -9.21 -1.60
N ILE A 47 10.76 -10.13 -1.00
CA ILE A 47 12.19 -10.27 -1.21
C ILE A 47 12.43 -11.55 -2.02
N THR A 48 12.85 -11.39 -3.27
CA THR A 48 13.03 -12.53 -4.18
C THR A 48 14.09 -12.26 -5.24
N ARG A 49 14.66 -13.33 -5.79
CA ARG A 49 15.52 -13.29 -6.99
C ARG A 49 14.80 -13.80 -8.24
N SER A 50 13.59 -14.35 -8.09
CA SER A 50 12.77 -14.80 -9.20
C SER A 50 11.99 -13.63 -9.78
N LEU A 51 12.21 -13.31 -11.05
CA LEU A 51 11.45 -12.29 -11.77
C LEU A 51 9.98 -12.66 -11.90
N ASP A 52 9.68 -13.94 -12.13
CA ASP A 52 8.29 -14.43 -12.24
C ASP A 52 7.53 -14.25 -10.92
N SER A 53 8.19 -14.55 -9.78
CA SER A 53 7.59 -14.35 -8.46
C SER A 53 7.38 -12.87 -8.15
N ALA A 54 8.34 -12.03 -8.52
CA ALA A 54 8.24 -10.59 -8.34
C ALA A 54 7.10 -9.99 -9.15
N ASP A 55 7.03 -10.32 -10.45
CA ASP A 55 6.00 -9.83 -11.36
C ASP A 55 4.60 -10.29 -10.95
N ARG A 56 4.49 -11.54 -10.52
CA ARG A 56 3.24 -12.09 -10.02
C ARG A 56 2.80 -11.40 -8.73
N PHE A 57 3.71 -11.20 -7.77
CA PHE A 57 3.42 -10.50 -6.52
C PHE A 57 2.94 -9.06 -6.75
N LEU A 58 3.59 -8.32 -7.66
CA LEU A 58 3.20 -6.95 -8.01
C LEU A 58 1.79 -6.85 -8.63
N ARG A 59 1.34 -7.89 -9.34
CA ARG A 59 0.02 -7.91 -9.98
C ARG A 59 -1.11 -8.38 -9.07
N GLU A 60 -0.82 -9.32 -8.17
CA GLU A 60 -1.84 -10.01 -7.40
C GLU A 60 -2.06 -9.40 -6.02
N VAL A 61 -1.02 -8.82 -5.41
CA VAL A 61 -1.17 -8.13 -4.11
C VAL A 61 -1.75 -6.74 -4.33
N ASP A 62 -2.88 -6.47 -3.68
CA ASP A 62 -3.62 -5.22 -3.84
C ASP A 62 -3.49 -4.32 -2.62
N SER A 63 -2.28 -3.80 -2.41
CA SER A 63 -1.98 -2.79 -1.40
C SER A 63 -1.69 -1.44 -2.05
N SER A 64 -1.77 -0.35 -1.29
CA SER A 64 -1.50 1.00 -1.80
C SER A 64 -0.05 1.17 -2.26
N SER A 65 0.88 0.41 -1.68
CA SER A 65 2.27 0.29 -2.11
C SER A 65 2.66 -1.18 -2.13
N VAL A 66 3.12 -1.67 -3.28
CA VAL A 66 3.64 -3.04 -3.44
C VAL A 66 5.07 -2.97 -3.92
N MET A 67 5.99 -3.62 -3.22
CA MET A 67 7.43 -3.45 -3.42
C MET A 67 8.14 -4.76 -3.66
N VAL A 68 9.22 -4.71 -4.43
CA VAL A 68 10.14 -5.83 -4.65
C VAL A 68 11.54 -5.43 -4.20
N ASN A 69 12.14 -6.22 -3.32
CA ASN A 69 13.50 -6.05 -2.83
C ASN A 69 13.80 -4.65 -2.26
N ALA A 70 12.79 -4.01 -1.68
CA ALA A 70 12.89 -2.70 -1.07
C ALA A 70 12.28 -2.71 0.33
N SER A 71 12.71 -1.78 1.17
CA SER A 71 12.12 -1.58 2.49
C SER A 71 10.72 -0.97 2.36
N THR A 72 9.76 -1.46 3.12
CA THR A 72 8.42 -0.87 3.22
C THR A 72 8.42 0.59 3.71
N ARG A 73 9.53 1.05 4.32
CA ARG A 73 9.73 2.45 4.73
C ARG A 73 9.85 3.44 3.56
N PHE A 74 10.01 2.96 2.33
CA PHE A 74 9.90 3.82 1.15
C PHE A 74 8.46 4.25 0.82
N ALA A 75 7.46 3.66 1.45
CA ALA A 75 6.08 4.14 1.38
C ALA A 75 5.91 5.42 2.22
N ASP A 76 6.38 6.52 1.69
CA ASP A 76 6.46 7.83 2.33
C ASP A 76 6.23 8.94 1.29
N GLY A 77 5.47 9.96 1.67
CA GLY A 77 5.09 11.04 0.75
C GLY A 77 6.26 11.86 0.23
N PHE A 78 7.34 11.99 0.99
CA PHE A 78 8.54 12.69 0.53
C PHE A 78 9.39 11.81 -0.38
N GLU A 79 9.55 10.51 -0.05
CA GLU A 79 10.24 9.54 -0.90
C GLU A 79 9.54 9.38 -2.26
N TYR A 80 8.22 9.44 -2.30
CA TYR A 80 7.43 9.42 -3.53
C TYR A 80 7.39 10.78 -4.28
N GLY A 81 8.03 11.81 -3.74
CA GLY A 81 8.08 13.12 -4.38
C GLY A 81 6.77 13.92 -4.29
N LEU A 82 5.88 13.57 -3.38
CA LEU A 82 4.58 14.23 -3.21
C LEU A 82 4.66 15.52 -2.38
N GLY A 83 5.82 15.79 -1.75
CA GLY A 83 6.08 17.00 -0.96
C GLY A 83 5.32 17.10 0.37
N ALA A 84 4.49 16.12 0.68
CA ALA A 84 3.74 16.00 1.93
C ALA A 84 3.23 14.57 2.07
N GLU A 85 2.80 14.22 3.29
CA GLU A 85 2.10 12.97 3.55
C GLU A 85 0.93 13.20 4.49
N ILE A 86 -0.27 12.81 4.05
CA ILE A 86 -1.47 12.77 4.88
C ILE A 86 -2.06 11.37 4.74
N GLY A 87 -2.23 10.68 5.86
CA GLY A 87 -2.94 9.41 5.92
C GLY A 87 -4.44 9.65 5.85
N ILE A 88 -5.12 8.99 4.92
CA ILE A 88 -6.57 9.07 4.75
C ILE A 88 -7.18 7.69 4.97
N SER A 89 -6.94 6.76 4.05
CA SER A 89 -7.51 5.42 4.03
C SER A 89 -6.76 4.55 3.02
N THR A 90 -6.89 3.22 3.15
CA THR A 90 -6.49 2.26 2.13
C THR A 90 -7.63 1.88 1.19
N ASP A 91 -8.82 2.47 1.35
CA ASP A 91 -9.95 2.32 0.45
C ASP A 91 -9.66 2.82 -0.97
N ARG A 92 -10.45 2.35 -1.93
CA ARG A 92 -10.22 2.58 -3.37
C ARG A 92 -11.07 3.69 -3.99
N LEU A 93 -11.96 4.33 -3.23
CA LEU A 93 -12.87 5.37 -3.74
C LEU A 93 -12.18 6.71 -3.98
N HIS A 94 -11.01 6.91 -3.42
CA HIS A 94 -10.22 8.13 -3.52
C HIS A 94 -8.73 7.76 -3.50
N ALA A 95 -7.84 8.75 -3.46
CA ALA A 95 -6.40 8.51 -3.36
C ALA A 95 -6.08 7.63 -2.13
N ARG A 96 -5.31 6.59 -2.34
CA ARG A 96 -4.84 5.67 -1.32
C ARG A 96 -3.32 5.75 -1.17
N GLY A 97 -2.80 5.38 -0.01
CA GLY A 97 -1.38 5.51 0.32
C GLY A 97 -1.01 6.96 0.68
N PRO A 98 0.26 7.34 0.55
CA PRO A 98 0.70 8.70 0.79
C PRO A 98 -0.02 9.69 -0.13
N VAL A 99 -0.65 10.71 0.44
CA VAL A 99 -1.36 11.75 -0.29
C VAL A 99 -0.68 13.10 -0.05
N GLY A 100 -0.28 13.75 -1.14
CA GLY A 100 0.32 15.06 -1.14
C GLY A 100 -0.65 16.17 -1.52
N LEU A 101 -0.11 17.34 -1.85
CA LEU A 101 -0.88 18.55 -2.13
C LEU A 101 -1.91 18.37 -3.25
N GLU A 102 -1.54 17.73 -4.35
CA GLU A 102 -2.45 17.51 -5.49
C GLU A 102 -3.64 16.63 -5.10
N GLY A 103 -3.42 15.55 -4.36
CA GLY A 103 -4.46 14.63 -3.90
C GLY A 103 -5.47 15.26 -2.94
N LEU A 104 -5.12 16.39 -2.32
CA LEU A 104 -5.98 17.13 -1.38
C LEU A 104 -6.76 18.25 -2.04
N THR A 105 -6.59 18.45 -3.35
CA THR A 105 -7.25 19.52 -4.10
C THR A 105 -8.17 18.94 -5.16
N SER A 106 -9.08 19.77 -5.66
CA SER A 106 -9.93 19.45 -6.80
C SER A 106 -9.84 20.54 -7.85
N LEU A 107 -10.04 20.16 -9.11
CA LEU A 107 -10.04 21.10 -10.23
C LEU A 107 -11.37 21.83 -10.31
N LYS A 108 -11.28 23.12 -10.66
CA LYS A 108 -12.41 23.97 -11.00
C LYS A 108 -12.19 24.57 -12.38
N TYR A 109 -13.12 24.37 -13.28
CA TYR A 109 -13.10 25.01 -14.60
C TYR A 109 -13.70 26.41 -14.49
N ILE A 110 -13.00 27.41 -15.02
CA ILE A 110 -13.48 28.78 -15.16
C ILE A 110 -13.53 29.09 -16.65
N VAL A 111 -14.70 29.42 -17.13
CA VAL A 111 -14.91 29.78 -18.55
C VAL A 111 -15.39 31.20 -18.59
N LEU A 112 -14.65 32.03 -19.31
CA LEU A 112 -15.02 33.44 -19.58
C LEU A 112 -15.41 33.55 -21.04
N GLY A 113 -16.65 33.93 -21.32
CA GLY A 113 -17.19 34.10 -22.65
C GLY A 113 -17.65 35.53 -22.89
N HIS A 114 -17.89 35.89 -24.15
CA HIS A 114 -18.41 37.19 -24.59
C HIS A 114 -19.79 37.04 -25.26
N GLY A 115 -20.50 35.94 -24.96
CA GLY A 115 -21.81 35.66 -25.54
C GLY A 115 -21.83 34.54 -26.58
N GLU A 116 -20.73 33.79 -26.69
CA GLU A 116 -20.65 32.64 -27.59
C GLU A 116 -21.62 31.53 -27.15
N GLY A 117 -22.42 31.05 -28.10
CA GLY A 117 -23.27 29.87 -27.92
C GLY A 117 -22.59 28.61 -28.46
N ARG A 118 -22.99 27.45 -27.91
CA ARG A 118 -22.65 26.17 -28.52
C ARG A 118 -23.72 25.74 -29.51
N SER A 119 -23.31 25.53 -30.77
CA SER A 119 -24.13 24.90 -31.82
C SER A 119 -24.14 23.38 -31.69
#